data_c849eb45e98bd66e364c4ed643ce06d9
#
_entry.id   c849eb45e98bd66e364c4ed643ce06d9
#
_cell.length_a   1.000
_cell.length_b   1.000
_cell.length_c   1.000
_cell.angle_alpha   90.00
_cell.angle_beta   90.00
_cell.angle_gamma   90.00
#
_symmetry.space_group_name_H-M   'P 1'
#
loop_
_entity.id
_entity.type
_entity.pdbx_description
1 polymer ?
#
loop_
_entity_poly.entity_id
_entity_poly.type
_entity_poly.pdbx_seq_one_letter_code
_entity_poly.pdbx_strand_id
1 'polypeptide(L)'
;MLVKYWMSKKVITVKAGDSMDTAIKLMKENHVKMLPVMKRDKLVGILTDRDLKKASASDATSLDIHELLYLLTKIKISGIMSKNPVTVPEDFAIEETAGVLIENGISGVPVTDPKKGNIVGIITQSDIFRALISLTGVGKGGIQFAFQIDDRPGSIKELTDVIRRYGGRMTSILSSYEGTPEGIRKVYIRMRSIDRVSLHELEEILQGMAKMLYMIDHRENNRKIYS
;
A
#
# COMPACT_ATOMS: atom_id res chain seq x y z
N MET A 1 -9.54 3.77 -5.81
CA MET A 1 -9.73 2.30 -6.00
C MET A 1 -10.34 1.73 -4.72
N LEU A 2 -11.28 0.74 -4.80
CA LEU A 2 -11.97 0.26 -3.59
C LEU A 2 -11.19 -0.86 -2.89
N VAL A 3 -11.24 -0.86 -1.55
CA VAL A 3 -10.61 -1.84 -0.65
C VAL A 3 -10.96 -3.27 -1.02
N LYS A 4 -12.23 -3.57 -1.33
CA LYS A 4 -12.72 -4.92 -1.69
C LYS A 4 -11.97 -5.61 -2.84
N TYR A 5 -11.28 -4.85 -3.69
CA TYR A 5 -10.52 -5.38 -4.82
C TYR A 5 -9.05 -5.66 -4.48
N TRP A 6 -8.57 -5.15 -3.33
CA TRP A 6 -7.16 -5.22 -2.92
C TRP A 6 -6.94 -5.97 -1.62
N MET A 7 -7.96 -6.09 -0.78
CA MET A 7 -7.92 -6.80 0.49
C MET A 7 -7.69 -8.30 0.29
N SER A 8 -7.09 -8.95 1.28
CA SER A 8 -7.11 -10.40 1.41
C SER A 8 -8.49 -10.83 1.91
N LYS A 9 -9.18 -11.69 1.13
CA LYS A 9 -10.50 -12.25 1.51
C LYS A 9 -10.38 -13.47 2.42
N LYS A 10 -9.22 -14.14 2.44
CA LYS A 10 -8.96 -15.24 3.36
C LYS A 10 -8.56 -14.65 4.71
N VAL A 11 -9.51 -14.54 5.62
CA VAL A 11 -9.29 -14.00 6.97
C VAL A 11 -8.96 -15.15 7.91
N ILE A 12 -7.75 -15.14 8.49
CA ILE A 12 -7.36 -16.05 9.56
C ILE A 12 -7.66 -15.33 10.88
N THR A 13 -8.50 -15.91 11.71
CA THR A 13 -8.91 -15.36 13.01
C THR A 13 -8.45 -16.24 14.15
N VAL A 14 -8.47 -15.70 15.37
CA VAL A 14 -8.17 -16.41 16.60
C VAL A 14 -9.23 -16.05 17.65
N LYS A 15 -9.51 -16.93 18.60
CA LYS A 15 -10.45 -16.66 19.68
C LYS A 15 -9.77 -15.93 20.84
N ALA A 16 -10.48 -15.03 21.50
CA ALA A 16 -9.96 -14.28 22.66
C ALA A 16 -9.49 -15.19 23.80
N GLY A 17 -10.05 -16.40 23.90
CA GLY A 17 -9.69 -17.39 24.92
C GLY A 17 -8.54 -18.33 24.53
N ASP A 18 -8.07 -18.28 23.27
CA ASP A 18 -6.96 -19.11 22.82
C ASP A 18 -5.63 -18.66 23.45
N SER A 19 -4.62 -19.53 23.39
CA SER A 19 -3.30 -19.23 23.92
C SER A 19 -2.43 -18.46 22.94
N MET A 20 -1.41 -17.81 23.47
CA MET A 20 -0.36 -17.14 22.67
C MET A 20 0.33 -18.13 21.72
N ASP A 21 0.62 -19.36 22.16
CA ASP A 21 1.20 -20.45 21.32
C ASP A 21 0.32 -20.73 20.10
N THR A 22 -1.01 -20.80 20.29
CA THR A 22 -1.96 -20.98 19.18
C THR A 22 -1.85 -19.85 18.14
N ALA A 23 -1.76 -18.61 18.61
CA ALA A 23 -1.62 -17.46 17.70
C ALA A 23 -0.29 -17.48 16.93
N ILE A 24 0.81 -17.83 17.59
CA ILE A 24 2.14 -17.98 16.96
C ILE A 24 2.08 -19.04 15.84
N LYS A 25 1.49 -20.19 16.10
CA LYS A 25 1.32 -21.27 15.11
C LYS A 25 0.48 -20.79 13.92
N LEU A 26 -0.68 -20.18 14.16
CA LEU A 26 -1.56 -19.65 13.11
C LEU A 26 -0.86 -18.62 12.24
N MET A 27 -0.12 -17.67 12.84
CA MET A 27 0.63 -16.67 12.09
C MET A 27 1.71 -17.30 11.21
N LYS A 28 2.45 -18.29 11.75
CA LYS A 28 3.53 -18.97 11.04
C LYS A 28 3.00 -19.82 9.88
N GLU A 29 1.99 -20.65 10.13
CA GLU A 29 1.41 -21.56 9.13
C GLU A 29 0.73 -20.82 7.97
N ASN A 30 0.11 -19.69 8.26
CA ASN A 30 -0.60 -18.89 7.25
C ASN A 30 0.22 -17.71 6.71
N HIS A 31 1.47 -17.54 7.16
CA HIS A 31 2.36 -16.42 6.75
C HIS A 31 1.72 -15.05 6.96
N VAL A 32 0.97 -14.88 8.05
CA VAL A 32 0.32 -13.60 8.42
C VAL A 32 0.95 -13.00 9.66
N LYS A 33 0.95 -11.68 9.76
CA LYS A 33 1.51 -10.93 10.90
C LYS A 33 0.43 -10.28 11.77
N MET A 34 -0.83 -10.58 11.49
CA MET A 34 -1.98 -9.98 12.14
C MET A 34 -3.14 -10.97 12.15
N LEU A 35 -3.80 -11.10 13.29
CA LEU A 35 -4.98 -11.93 13.49
C LEU A 35 -6.09 -11.11 14.13
N PRO A 36 -7.26 -10.95 13.48
CA PRO A 36 -8.46 -10.49 14.15
C PRO A 36 -8.84 -11.45 15.27
N VAL A 37 -9.15 -10.89 16.43
CA VAL A 37 -9.54 -11.65 17.62
C VAL A 37 -11.04 -11.66 17.77
N MET A 38 -11.61 -12.85 17.78
CA MET A 38 -13.07 -13.07 17.80
C MET A 38 -13.54 -13.55 19.19
N LYS A 39 -14.74 -13.09 19.57
CA LYS A 39 -15.50 -13.63 20.72
C LYS A 39 -16.97 -13.72 20.33
N ARG A 40 -17.55 -14.94 20.32
CA ARG A 40 -18.94 -15.17 19.89
C ARG A 40 -19.27 -14.46 18.57
N ASP A 41 -18.49 -14.71 17.55
CA ASP A 41 -18.61 -14.14 16.19
C ASP A 41 -18.50 -12.62 16.07
N LYS A 42 -18.09 -11.93 17.14
CA LYS A 42 -17.80 -10.50 17.15
C LYS A 42 -16.32 -10.25 17.15
N LEU A 43 -15.86 -9.27 16.36
CA LEU A 43 -14.51 -8.75 16.42
C LEU A 43 -14.35 -7.97 17.74
N VAL A 44 -13.42 -8.42 18.61
CA VAL A 44 -13.17 -7.80 19.91
C VAL A 44 -11.76 -7.24 20.07
N GLY A 45 -10.87 -7.58 19.15
CA GLY A 45 -9.48 -7.14 19.20
C GLY A 45 -8.72 -7.48 17.93
N ILE A 46 -7.48 -7.04 17.92
CA ILE A 46 -6.47 -7.42 16.93
C ILE A 46 -5.21 -7.85 17.67
N LEU A 47 -4.54 -8.86 17.14
CA LEU A 47 -3.27 -9.35 17.64
C LEU A 47 -2.24 -9.30 16.52
N THR A 48 -1.08 -8.68 16.78
CA THR A 48 0.00 -8.57 15.81
C THR A 48 1.25 -9.32 16.28
N ASP A 49 2.19 -9.56 15.38
CA ASP A 49 3.51 -10.13 15.71
C ASP A 49 4.29 -9.22 16.70
N ARG A 50 4.03 -7.90 16.70
CA ARG A 50 4.61 -6.96 17.66
C ARG A 50 4.06 -7.20 19.07
N ASP A 51 2.77 -7.46 19.20
CA ASP A 51 2.13 -7.75 20.50
C ASP A 51 2.69 -9.04 21.10
N LEU A 52 2.87 -10.08 20.24
CA LEU A 52 3.49 -11.35 20.65
C LEU A 52 4.94 -11.14 21.13
N LYS A 53 5.75 -10.38 20.39
CA LYS A 53 7.13 -10.10 20.78
C LYS A 53 7.21 -9.31 22.08
N LYS A 54 6.32 -8.33 22.28
CA LYS A 54 6.25 -7.54 23.50
C LYS A 54 5.88 -8.42 24.70
N ALA A 55 4.89 -9.29 24.56
CA ALA A 55 4.49 -10.21 25.61
C ALA A 55 5.61 -11.22 25.94
N SER A 56 6.30 -11.77 24.94
CA SER A 56 7.45 -12.67 25.14
C SER A 56 8.63 -11.99 25.85
N ALA A 57 8.92 -10.73 25.53
CA ALA A 57 10.05 -9.99 26.11
C ALA A 57 9.84 -9.61 27.59
N SER A 58 8.57 -9.42 28.01
CA SER A 58 8.26 -9.10 29.42
C SER A 58 8.54 -10.27 30.37
N ASP A 59 8.48 -11.51 29.90
CA ASP A 59 8.55 -12.71 30.73
C ASP A 59 9.85 -13.49 30.56
N ALA A 60 10.71 -13.12 29.58
CA ALA A 60 11.84 -13.95 29.11
C ALA A 60 13.17 -13.70 29.83
N THR A 61 13.26 -12.85 30.84
CA THR A 61 14.56 -12.38 31.37
C THR A 61 15.33 -13.38 32.23
N SER A 62 14.78 -14.56 32.60
CA SER A 62 15.48 -15.57 33.42
C SER A 62 14.93 -16.99 33.31
N LEU A 63 14.10 -17.31 32.31
CA LEU A 63 13.42 -18.61 32.24
C LEU A 63 14.16 -19.60 31.34
N ASP A 64 14.12 -20.89 31.71
CA ASP A 64 14.51 -21.98 30.82
C ASP A 64 13.55 -22.08 29.62
N ILE A 65 14.02 -22.63 28.50
CA ILE A 65 13.25 -22.75 27.27
C ILE A 65 11.94 -23.54 27.46
N HIS A 66 11.95 -24.54 28.33
CA HIS A 66 10.77 -25.34 28.67
C HIS A 66 9.72 -24.52 29.46
N GLU A 67 10.18 -23.71 30.40
CA GLU A 67 9.32 -22.80 31.18
C GLU A 67 8.71 -21.74 30.28
N LEU A 68 9.49 -21.17 29.35
CA LEU A 68 9.00 -20.21 28.37
C LEU A 68 7.92 -20.84 27.49
N LEU A 69 8.16 -22.01 26.91
CA LEU A 69 7.16 -22.71 26.09
C LEU A 69 5.88 -23.02 26.88
N TYR A 70 6.00 -23.43 28.15
CA TYR A 70 4.84 -23.65 29.02
C TYR A 70 4.05 -22.35 29.25
N LEU A 71 4.71 -21.23 29.53
CA LEU A 71 4.06 -19.93 29.70
C LEU A 71 3.29 -19.48 28.45
N LEU A 72 3.84 -19.65 27.26
CA LEU A 72 3.15 -19.31 26.01
C LEU A 72 1.81 -20.05 25.87
N THR A 73 1.66 -21.24 26.45
CA THR A 73 0.38 -21.97 26.48
C THR A 73 -0.62 -21.41 27.49
N LYS A 74 -0.16 -20.68 28.52
CA LYS A 74 -0.99 -20.10 29.58
C LYS A 74 -1.44 -18.67 29.29
N ILE A 75 -0.62 -17.90 28.56
CA ILE A 75 -0.96 -16.52 28.20
C ILE A 75 -2.17 -16.53 27.27
N LYS A 76 -3.25 -15.89 27.68
CA LYS A 76 -4.48 -15.76 26.86
C LYS A 76 -4.39 -14.54 25.95
N ILE A 77 -4.87 -14.69 24.71
CA ILE A 77 -4.89 -13.64 23.69
C ILE A 77 -5.63 -12.40 24.17
N SER A 78 -6.72 -12.56 24.94
CA SER A 78 -7.47 -11.47 25.55
C SER A 78 -6.65 -10.55 26.46
N GLY A 79 -5.53 -11.03 27.00
CA GLY A 79 -4.61 -10.27 27.85
C GLY A 79 -3.57 -9.47 27.08
N ILE A 80 -3.27 -9.83 25.84
CA ILE A 80 -2.19 -9.24 25.05
C ILE A 80 -2.66 -8.55 23.75
N MET A 81 -3.93 -8.76 23.33
CA MET A 81 -4.51 -8.12 22.16
C MET A 81 -4.75 -6.64 22.35
N SER A 82 -4.69 -5.87 21.27
CA SER A 82 -5.26 -4.52 21.19
C SER A 82 -6.78 -4.62 21.11
N LYS A 83 -7.49 -4.02 22.06
CA LYS A 83 -8.96 -4.00 22.13
C LYS A 83 -9.53 -2.90 21.23
N ASN A 84 -10.81 -3.03 20.84
CA ASN A 84 -11.52 -2.07 20.00
C ASN A 84 -10.74 -1.72 18.72
N PRO A 85 -10.50 -2.72 17.85
CA PRO A 85 -9.66 -2.54 16.68
C PRO A 85 -10.29 -1.55 15.71
N VAL A 86 -9.45 -0.70 15.11
CA VAL A 86 -9.84 0.13 13.97
C VAL A 86 -10.21 -0.79 12.81
N THR A 87 -11.30 -0.49 12.12
CA THR A 87 -11.77 -1.22 10.94
C THR A 87 -12.10 -0.25 9.82
N VAL A 88 -12.13 -0.72 8.59
CA VAL A 88 -12.61 0.05 7.43
C VAL A 88 -13.67 -0.74 6.68
N PRO A 89 -14.69 -0.11 6.09
CA PRO A 89 -15.65 -0.79 5.24
C PRO A 89 -15.02 -1.18 3.89
N GLU A 90 -15.54 -2.23 3.25
CA GLU A 90 -14.99 -2.74 1.98
C GLU A 90 -15.16 -1.80 0.79
N ASP A 91 -16.04 -0.81 0.89
CA ASP A 91 -16.31 0.22 -0.12
C ASP A 91 -15.49 1.50 0.07
N PHE A 92 -14.62 1.58 1.07
CA PHE A 92 -13.64 2.67 1.18
C PHE A 92 -12.68 2.66 -0.01
N ALA A 93 -12.19 3.86 -0.37
CA ALA A 93 -11.08 3.97 -1.28
C ALA A 93 -9.75 3.57 -0.60
N ILE A 94 -8.79 3.13 -1.39
CA ILE A 94 -7.45 2.75 -0.90
C ILE A 94 -6.75 3.94 -0.23
N GLU A 95 -6.88 5.13 -0.80
CA GLU A 95 -6.34 6.38 -0.27
C GLU A 95 -6.96 6.79 1.07
N GLU A 96 -8.27 6.61 1.25
CA GLU A 96 -8.93 6.82 2.55
C GLU A 96 -8.38 5.84 3.60
N THR A 97 -8.23 4.57 3.20
CA THR A 97 -7.65 3.54 4.08
C THR A 97 -6.20 3.84 4.43
N ALA A 98 -5.42 4.35 3.47
CA ALA A 98 -4.04 4.79 3.74
C ALA A 98 -4.00 5.88 4.82
N GLY A 99 -4.92 6.86 4.75
CA GLY A 99 -5.10 7.89 5.80
C GLY A 99 -5.36 7.27 7.16
N VAL A 100 -6.33 6.34 7.25
CA VAL A 100 -6.66 5.63 8.50
C VAL A 100 -5.44 4.90 9.09
N LEU A 101 -4.64 4.21 8.25
CA LEU A 101 -3.45 3.51 8.73
C LEU A 101 -2.38 4.47 9.27
N ILE A 102 -2.17 5.61 8.61
CA ILE A 102 -1.19 6.63 9.00
C ILE A 102 -1.62 7.30 10.31
N GLU A 103 -2.87 7.78 10.39
CA GLU A 103 -3.40 8.48 11.56
C GLU A 103 -3.37 7.64 12.83
N ASN A 104 -3.60 6.32 12.70
CA ASN A 104 -3.58 5.39 13.83
C ASN A 104 -2.22 4.73 14.06
N GLY A 105 -1.21 4.96 13.23
CA GLY A 105 0.13 4.36 13.35
C GLY A 105 0.13 2.82 13.23
N ILE A 106 -0.79 2.26 12.40
CA ILE A 106 -1.00 0.82 12.26
C ILE A 106 -0.68 0.34 10.83
N SER A 107 -0.29 -0.92 10.70
CA SER A 107 0.16 -1.50 9.43
C SER A 107 -0.93 -2.26 8.66
N GLY A 108 -2.12 -2.36 9.23
CA GLY A 108 -3.25 -3.03 8.58
C GLY A 108 -4.48 -3.02 9.48
N VAL A 109 -5.63 -3.29 8.88
CA VAL A 109 -6.94 -3.28 9.56
C VAL A 109 -7.85 -4.38 9.03
N PRO A 110 -8.75 -4.91 9.87
CA PRO A 110 -9.86 -5.72 9.40
C PRO A 110 -10.81 -4.88 8.53
N VAL A 111 -11.32 -5.51 7.47
CA VAL A 111 -12.30 -4.93 6.57
C VAL A 111 -13.66 -5.51 6.88
N THR A 112 -14.68 -4.65 6.96
CA THR A 112 -16.04 -5.03 7.32
C THR A 112 -17.02 -4.81 6.17
N ASP A 113 -18.06 -5.63 6.13
CA ASP A 113 -19.24 -5.38 5.31
C ASP A 113 -20.02 -4.19 5.92
N PRO A 114 -20.27 -3.11 5.18
CA PRO A 114 -20.91 -1.91 5.71
C PRO A 114 -22.38 -2.14 6.15
N LYS A 115 -23.02 -3.20 5.67
CA LYS A 115 -24.42 -3.53 5.99
C LYS A 115 -24.52 -4.50 7.16
N LYS A 116 -23.66 -5.51 7.19
CA LYS A 116 -23.71 -6.61 8.18
C LYS A 116 -22.75 -6.40 9.35
N GLY A 117 -21.71 -5.58 9.19
CA GLY A 117 -20.70 -5.33 10.21
C GLY A 117 -19.74 -6.50 10.47
N ASN A 118 -19.87 -7.62 9.76
CA ASN A 118 -18.97 -8.75 9.88
C ASN A 118 -17.68 -8.51 9.10
N ILE A 119 -16.60 -9.19 9.51
CA ILE A 119 -15.31 -9.13 8.80
C ILE A 119 -15.43 -9.86 7.47
N VAL A 120 -14.98 -9.20 6.39
CA VAL A 120 -14.96 -9.74 5.02
C VAL A 120 -13.55 -9.80 4.43
N GLY A 121 -12.57 -9.19 5.10
CA GLY A 121 -11.19 -9.17 4.63
C GLY A 121 -10.24 -8.55 5.64
N ILE A 122 -8.97 -8.47 5.24
CA ILE A 122 -7.92 -7.69 5.88
C ILE A 122 -7.20 -6.91 4.80
N ILE A 123 -6.90 -5.64 5.07
CA ILE A 123 -6.06 -4.81 4.22
C ILE A 123 -4.87 -4.29 5.00
N THR A 124 -3.71 -4.29 4.36
CA THR A 124 -2.43 -3.90 4.96
C THR A 124 -1.72 -2.83 4.13
N GLN A 125 -0.70 -2.18 4.70
CA GLN A 125 0.20 -1.27 3.96
C GLN A 125 0.77 -1.93 2.71
N SER A 126 1.11 -3.23 2.75
CA SER A 126 1.61 -3.95 1.58
C SER A 126 0.57 -4.04 0.45
N ASP A 127 -0.71 -4.13 0.78
CA ASP A 127 -1.79 -4.12 -0.20
C ASP A 127 -1.92 -2.74 -0.85
N ILE A 128 -1.81 -1.67 -0.05
CA ILE A 128 -1.80 -0.28 -0.52
C ILE A 128 -0.59 -0.03 -1.43
N PHE A 129 0.60 -0.52 -1.07
CA PHE A 129 1.77 -0.41 -1.95
C PHE A 129 1.59 -1.18 -3.26
N ARG A 130 0.97 -2.37 -3.25
CA ARG A 130 0.62 -3.08 -4.49
C ARG A 130 -0.36 -2.29 -5.36
N ALA A 131 -1.34 -1.64 -4.75
CA ALA A 131 -2.26 -0.76 -5.45
C ALA A 131 -1.53 0.43 -6.10
N LEU A 132 -0.61 1.08 -5.37
CA LEU A 132 0.23 2.16 -5.90
C LEU A 132 1.10 1.68 -7.07
N ILE A 133 1.77 0.53 -6.94
CA ILE A 133 2.57 -0.08 -8.01
C ILE A 133 1.70 -0.33 -9.26
N SER A 134 0.48 -0.81 -9.09
CA SER A 134 -0.46 -1.03 -10.18
C SER A 134 -0.88 0.27 -10.87
N LEU A 135 -1.18 1.33 -10.09
CA LEU A 135 -1.55 2.65 -10.61
C LEU A 135 -0.43 3.30 -11.42
N THR A 136 0.80 3.20 -10.91
CA THR A 136 1.96 3.77 -11.59
C THR A 136 2.34 3.02 -12.86
N GLY A 137 1.87 1.77 -13.01
CA GLY A 137 2.17 0.92 -14.16
C GLY A 137 3.63 0.48 -14.26
N VAL A 138 4.41 0.62 -13.17
CA VAL A 138 5.86 0.30 -13.16
C VAL A 138 6.15 -1.14 -13.53
N GLY A 139 5.28 -2.09 -13.18
CA GLY A 139 5.42 -3.50 -13.53
C GLY A 139 5.38 -3.80 -15.04
N LYS A 140 4.96 -2.85 -15.86
CA LYS A 140 4.97 -2.94 -17.33
C LYS A 140 6.19 -2.30 -17.97
N GLY A 141 7.15 -1.81 -17.17
CA GLY A 141 8.34 -1.11 -17.64
C GLY A 141 8.01 0.20 -18.36
N GLY A 142 8.72 0.47 -19.47
CA GLY A 142 8.51 1.66 -20.28
C GLY A 142 9.30 2.86 -19.79
N ILE A 143 8.87 4.05 -20.21
CA ILE A 143 9.53 5.32 -19.94
C ILE A 143 8.59 6.17 -19.11
N GLN A 144 9.12 6.78 -18.08
CA GLN A 144 8.41 7.74 -17.24
C GLN A 144 9.01 9.13 -17.40
N PHE A 145 8.17 10.09 -17.70
CA PHE A 145 8.48 11.51 -17.67
C PHE A 145 7.83 12.15 -16.46
N ALA A 146 8.51 13.11 -15.85
CA ALA A 146 7.94 14.01 -14.85
C ALA A 146 8.10 15.45 -15.31
N PHE A 147 7.02 16.21 -15.22
CA PHE A 147 6.95 17.60 -15.63
C PHE A 147 6.41 18.47 -14.50
N GLN A 148 6.79 19.72 -14.53
CA GLN A 148 6.12 20.81 -13.85
C GLN A 148 5.43 21.66 -14.92
N ILE A 149 4.11 21.82 -14.81
CA ILE A 149 3.28 22.49 -15.81
C ILE A 149 2.28 23.43 -15.15
N ASP A 150 1.76 24.36 -15.93
CA ASP A 150 0.66 25.22 -15.50
C ASP A 150 -0.59 24.38 -15.18
N ASP A 151 -1.27 24.73 -14.10
CA ASP A 151 -2.54 24.12 -13.72
C ASP A 151 -3.69 24.82 -14.47
N ARG A 152 -3.79 24.55 -15.76
CA ARG A 152 -4.84 25.05 -16.64
C ARG A 152 -5.50 23.91 -17.44
N PRO A 153 -6.75 24.09 -17.88
CA PRO A 153 -7.40 23.15 -18.77
C PRO A 153 -6.56 22.88 -20.03
N GLY A 154 -6.38 21.61 -20.35
CA GLY A 154 -5.66 21.18 -21.56
C GLY A 154 -4.15 20.97 -21.40
N SER A 155 -3.50 21.47 -20.33
CA SER A 155 -2.05 21.35 -20.16
C SER A 155 -1.51 19.90 -20.22
N ILE A 156 -2.19 18.93 -19.60
CA ILE A 156 -1.84 17.52 -19.72
C ILE A 156 -2.09 16.99 -21.15
N LYS A 157 -3.19 17.44 -21.77
CA LYS A 157 -3.55 17.02 -23.12
C LYS A 157 -2.48 17.40 -24.14
N GLU A 158 -1.94 18.60 -24.05
CA GLU A 158 -0.87 19.07 -24.92
C GLU A 158 0.33 18.13 -24.92
N LEU A 159 0.83 17.73 -23.72
CA LEU A 159 1.92 16.78 -23.57
C LEU A 159 1.56 15.38 -24.11
N THR A 160 0.36 14.90 -23.77
CA THR A 160 -0.05 13.55 -24.17
C THR A 160 -0.33 13.42 -25.66
N ASP A 161 -0.77 14.49 -26.32
CA ASP A 161 -0.96 14.49 -27.78
C ASP A 161 0.38 14.44 -28.55
N VAL A 162 1.42 15.07 -28.01
CA VAL A 162 2.78 14.94 -28.56
C VAL A 162 3.29 13.52 -28.38
N ILE A 163 3.18 12.95 -27.17
CA ILE A 163 3.57 11.57 -26.88
C ILE A 163 2.88 10.58 -27.85
N ARG A 164 1.58 10.77 -28.11
CA ARG A 164 0.83 9.92 -29.06
C ARG A 164 1.32 10.05 -30.49
N ARG A 165 1.66 11.25 -30.95
CA ARG A 165 2.20 11.47 -32.30
C ARG A 165 3.49 10.70 -32.53
N TYR A 166 4.31 10.53 -31.49
CA TYR A 166 5.53 9.71 -31.52
C TYR A 166 5.28 8.22 -31.22
N GLY A 167 4.02 7.75 -31.30
CA GLY A 167 3.67 6.34 -31.13
C GLY A 167 3.64 5.87 -29.67
N GLY A 168 3.88 6.76 -28.70
CA GLY A 168 3.87 6.42 -27.26
C GLY A 168 2.46 6.04 -26.78
N ARG A 169 2.33 4.86 -26.15
CA ARG A 169 1.10 4.41 -25.50
C ARG A 169 1.21 4.66 -24.01
N MET A 170 0.40 5.57 -23.48
CA MET A 170 0.39 5.90 -22.06
C MET A 170 -0.12 4.73 -21.23
N THR A 171 0.60 4.41 -20.18
CA THR A 171 0.26 3.36 -19.20
C THR A 171 -0.36 3.97 -17.94
N SER A 172 0.15 5.13 -17.51
CA SER A 172 -0.41 5.90 -16.41
C SER A 172 -0.15 7.39 -16.59
N ILE A 173 -1.05 8.21 -16.04
CA ILE A 173 -0.91 9.65 -15.90
C ILE A 173 -1.31 9.95 -14.46
N LEU A 174 -0.40 10.52 -13.69
CA LEU A 174 -0.62 10.93 -12.30
C LEU A 174 -0.27 12.40 -12.17
N SER A 175 -0.94 13.10 -11.28
CA SER A 175 -0.63 14.50 -10.98
C SER A 175 -0.56 14.72 -9.47
N SER A 176 0.23 15.72 -9.05
CA SER A 176 0.37 16.13 -7.66
C SER A 176 0.59 17.63 -7.60
N TYR A 177 0.07 18.24 -6.54
CA TYR A 177 0.31 19.65 -6.18
C TYR A 177 1.37 19.77 -5.07
N GLU A 178 1.84 18.64 -4.54
CA GLU A 178 2.78 18.62 -3.42
C GLU A 178 4.11 19.31 -3.78
N GLY A 179 4.48 20.32 -3.00
CA GLY A 179 5.72 21.08 -3.18
C GLY A 179 5.79 21.85 -4.50
N THR A 180 4.63 22.37 -4.99
CA THR A 180 4.56 23.29 -6.14
C THR A 180 3.97 24.64 -5.73
N PRO A 181 4.35 25.75 -6.40
CA PRO A 181 3.67 27.04 -6.26
C PRO A 181 2.21 26.94 -6.69
N GLU A 182 1.41 27.92 -6.26
CA GLU A 182 0.03 28.09 -6.74
C GLU A 182 0.00 28.27 -8.28
N GLY A 183 -0.99 27.66 -8.91
CA GLY A 183 -1.14 27.65 -10.37
C GLY A 183 -0.22 26.70 -11.12
N ILE A 184 0.59 25.91 -10.40
CA ILE A 184 1.51 24.92 -10.97
C ILE A 184 1.20 23.54 -10.39
N ARG A 185 1.36 22.50 -11.22
CA ARG A 185 1.30 21.10 -10.78
C ARG A 185 2.41 20.24 -11.38
N LYS A 186 2.74 19.16 -10.69
CA LYS A 186 3.59 18.08 -11.22
C LYS A 186 2.73 17.06 -11.95
N VAL A 187 3.22 16.57 -13.09
CA VAL A 187 2.58 15.49 -13.85
C VAL A 187 3.60 14.41 -14.15
N TYR A 188 3.21 13.18 -13.89
CA TYR A 188 4.01 11.99 -14.11
C TYR A 188 3.34 11.15 -15.17
N ILE A 189 3.96 11.02 -16.36
CA ILE A 189 3.42 10.28 -17.49
C ILE A 189 4.31 9.07 -17.75
N ARG A 190 3.73 7.88 -17.65
CA ARG A 190 4.40 6.65 -18.05
C ARG A 190 3.87 6.20 -19.39
N MET A 191 4.79 5.87 -20.29
CA MET A 191 4.46 5.36 -21.60
C MET A 191 5.28 4.13 -21.98
N ARG A 192 4.85 3.44 -23.04
CA ARG A 192 5.53 2.32 -23.68
C ARG A 192 5.42 2.44 -25.22
N SER A 193 6.04 1.52 -25.94
CA SER A 193 5.92 1.43 -27.41
C SER A 193 6.49 2.63 -28.17
N ILE A 194 7.72 3.03 -27.83
CA ILE A 194 8.49 4.01 -28.60
C ILE A 194 9.86 3.42 -28.91
N ASP A 195 10.34 3.64 -30.12
CA ASP A 195 11.72 3.32 -30.52
C ASP A 195 12.70 4.39 -30.01
N ARG A 196 14.00 4.15 -30.19
CA ARG A 196 15.06 4.97 -29.63
C ARG A 196 15.22 6.34 -30.29
N VAL A 197 15.12 6.36 -31.61
CA VAL A 197 15.29 7.59 -32.39
C VAL A 197 14.15 8.53 -32.05
N SER A 198 12.93 8.03 -32.14
CA SER A 198 11.72 8.77 -31.79
C SER A 198 11.69 9.21 -30.32
N LEU A 199 12.32 8.47 -29.40
CA LEU A 199 12.43 8.87 -28.00
C LEU A 199 13.29 10.12 -27.84
N HIS A 200 14.43 10.22 -28.53
CA HIS A 200 15.33 11.36 -28.42
C HIS A 200 14.64 12.65 -28.94
N GLU A 201 14.03 12.58 -30.10
CA GLU A 201 13.26 13.69 -30.65
C GLU A 201 12.10 14.11 -29.72
N LEU A 202 11.36 13.12 -29.20
CA LEU A 202 10.27 13.37 -28.26
C LEU A 202 10.76 14.06 -27.00
N GLU A 203 11.91 13.65 -26.44
CA GLU A 203 12.52 14.24 -25.24
C GLU A 203 12.81 15.71 -25.47
N GLU A 204 13.43 16.09 -26.60
CA GLU A 204 13.75 17.49 -26.94
C GLU A 204 12.49 18.36 -27.07
N ILE A 205 11.46 17.85 -27.75
CA ILE A 205 10.20 18.57 -27.93
C ILE A 205 9.51 18.78 -26.60
N LEU A 206 9.43 17.73 -25.75
CA LEU A 206 8.77 17.84 -24.45
C LEU A 206 9.50 18.81 -23.50
N GLN A 207 10.84 18.89 -23.59
CA GLN A 207 11.62 19.89 -22.83
C GLN A 207 11.33 21.33 -23.30
N GLY A 208 11.06 21.51 -24.59
CA GLY A 208 10.66 22.81 -25.14
C GLY A 208 9.23 23.24 -24.75
N MET A 209 8.37 22.28 -24.37
CA MET A 209 6.96 22.55 -24.04
C MET A 209 6.71 22.76 -22.55
N ALA A 210 7.47 22.13 -21.68
CA ALA A 210 7.26 22.16 -20.24
C ALA A 210 8.58 21.94 -19.49
N LYS A 211 8.64 22.41 -18.24
CA LYS A 211 9.78 22.11 -17.37
C LYS A 211 9.81 20.61 -17.06
N MET A 212 10.67 19.87 -17.74
CA MET A 212 10.90 18.45 -17.46
C MET A 212 11.74 18.34 -16.19
N LEU A 213 11.29 17.53 -15.23
CA LEU A 213 12.00 17.28 -13.96
C LEU A 213 12.93 16.09 -14.08
N TYR A 214 12.44 15.01 -14.69
CA TYR A 214 13.25 13.82 -14.98
C TYR A 214 12.63 12.95 -16.07
N MET A 215 13.47 12.11 -16.66
CA MET A 215 13.08 10.97 -17.48
C MET A 215 13.70 9.69 -16.94
N ILE A 216 12.92 8.62 -16.83
CA ILE A 216 13.40 7.29 -16.44
C ILE A 216 13.01 6.29 -17.53
N ASP A 217 14.00 5.72 -18.20
CA ASP A 217 13.80 4.56 -19.08
C ASP A 217 14.06 3.27 -18.29
N HIS A 218 12.97 2.59 -17.93
CA HIS A 218 13.04 1.33 -17.19
C HIS A 218 13.50 0.14 -18.04
N ARG A 219 13.56 0.27 -19.37
CA ARG A 219 14.06 -0.79 -20.27
C ARG A 219 15.58 -0.90 -20.18
N GLU A 220 16.25 0.24 -19.94
CA GLU A 220 17.73 0.34 -19.89
C GLU A 220 18.25 0.76 -18.53
N ASN A 221 17.37 0.90 -17.56
CA ASN A 221 17.74 1.43 -16.25
C ASN A 221 18.45 2.80 -16.34
N ASN A 222 18.09 3.62 -17.32
CA ASN A 222 18.66 4.94 -17.51
C ASN A 222 17.79 6.01 -16.84
N ARG A 223 18.42 6.96 -16.15
CA ARG A 223 17.77 8.06 -15.45
C ARG A 223 18.44 9.37 -15.82
N LYS A 224 17.69 10.31 -16.35
CA LYS A 224 18.09 11.68 -16.61
C LYS A 224 17.32 12.61 -15.69
N ILE A 225 18.02 13.46 -14.93
CA ILE A 225 17.42 14.46 -14.03
C ILE A 225 17.78 15.81 -14.62
N TYR A 226 16.76 16.68 -14.77
CA TYR A 226 16.92 18.03 -15.31
C TYR A 226 16.76 19.04 -14.16
N SER A 227 17.64 19.99 -14.09
CA SER A 227 17.70 21.04 -13.05
C SER A 227 16.88 22.28 -13.45
#